data_78a2ed73eccd5a0c15b23f1e66528979
#
_entry.id   78a2ed73eccd5a0c15b23f1e66528979
#
_cell.length_a   1.000
_cell.length_b   1.000
_cell.length_c   1.000
_cell.angle_alpha   90.00
_cell.angle_beta   90.00
_cell.angle_gamma   90.00
#
_symmetry.space_group_name_H-M   'P 1'
#
loop_
_entity.id
_entity.type
_entity.pdbx_description
1 polymer ?
#
loop_
_entity_poly.entity_id
_entity_poly.type
_entity_poly.pdbx_seq_one_letter_code
_entity_poly.pdbx_strand_id
1 'polypeptide(L)' 'MDVYINTDGAKITKEGETFYIQTKDSSRNLSPQKIKTMAICARSSITTDAIELAVKNNVDIVLLDSYGMPYGRFWHS' A
#
# COMPACT_ATOMS: atom_id res chain seq x y z
N MET A 1 -3.08 12.55 -0.16
CA MET A 1 -1.78 12.20 -0.78
C MET A 1 -1.89 10.84 -1.43
N ASP A 2 -1.38 10.74 -2.63
CA ASP A 2 -1.29 9.46 -3.33
C ASP A 2 0.11 8.90 -3.18
N VAL A 3 0.18 7.60 -2.89
CA VAL A 3 1.45 6.92 -2.68
C VAL A 3 1.63 5.86 -3.76
N TYR A 4 2.80 5.81 -4.36
CA TYR A 4 3.15 4.79 -5.35
C TYR A 4 4.25 3.91 -4.79
N ILE A 5 3.98 2.61 -4.74
CA ILE A 5 4.97 1.62 -4.32
C ILE A 5 5.42 0.90 -5.58
N ASN A 6 6.58 1.28 -6.10
CA ASN A 6 7.09 0.75 -7.36
C ASN A 6 8.49 0.11 -7.25
N THR A 7 8.85 -0.31 -6.07
CA THR A 7 10.13 -0.97 -5.81
C THR A 7 9.92 -2.47 -5.67
N ASP A 8 10.61 -3.26 -6.49
CA ASP A 8 10.56 -4.71 -6.38
C ASP A 8 10.98 -5.16 -4.98
N GLY A 9 10.22 -6.10 -4.41
CA GLY A 9 10.49 -6.63 -3.10
C GLY A 9 9.98 -5.78 -1.95
N ALA A 10 9.24 -4.71 -2.22
CA ALA A 10 8.66 -3.90 -1.17
C ALA A 10 7.65 -4.71 -0.35
N LYS A 11 7.65 -4.50 0.95
CA LYS A 11 6.72 -5.14 1.87
C LYS A 11 5.92 -4.07 2.59
N ILE A 12 4.61 -4.21 2.56
CA ILE A 12 3.70 -3.29 3.23
C ILE A 12 3.01 -4.05 4.34
N THR A 13 3.26 -3.64 5.56
CA THR A 13 2.68 -4.28 6.75
C THR A 13 2.00 -3.22 7.60
N LYS A 14 1.32 -3.67 8.64
CA LYS A 14 0.72 -2.78 9.63
C LYS A 14 1.64 -2.75 10.85
N GLU A 15 1.95 -1.57 11.33
CA GLU A 15 2.70 -1.38 12.56
C GLU A 15 1.96 -0.35 13.41
N GLY A 16 1.32 -0.81 14.49
CA GLY A 16 0.40 0.04 15.23
C GLY A 16 -0.75 0.47 14.33
N GLU A 17 -1.02 1.75 14.27
CA GLU A 17 -2.05 2.31 13.40
C GLU A 17 -1.45 2.96 12.16
N THR A 18 -0.31 2.50 11.72
CA THR A 18 0.37 3.03 10.53
C THR A 18 0.70 1.90 9.55
N PHE A 19 0.87 2.29 8.29
CA PHE A 19 1.49 1.41 7.30
C PHE A 19 3.00 1.45 7.50
N TYR A 20 3.62 0.28 7.53
CA TYR A 20 5.06 0.17 7.55
C TYR A 20 5.50 -0.35 6.18
N ILE A 21 6.25 0.47 5.46
CA ILE A 21 6.69 0.14 4.10
C ILE A 21 8.19 -0.08 4.15
N GLN A 22 8.60 -1.30 3.84
CA GLN A 22 9.99 -1.72 3.90
C GLN A 22 10.48 -2.13 2.53
N THR A 23 11.60 -1.57 2.12
CA THR A 23 12.31 -1.98 0.92
C THR A 23 13.70 -2.47 1.31
N LYS A 24 14.49 -2.91 0.32
CA LYS A 24 15.85 -3.36 0.56
C LYS A 24 16.71 -2.26 1.21
N ASP A 25 16.48 -1.02 0.82
CA ASP A 25 17.38 0.09 1.19
C ASP A 25 16.76 1.07 2.19
N SER A 26 15.47 0.94 2.49
CA SER A 26 14.81 1.91 3.36
C SER A 26 13.56 1.33 4.00
N SER A 27 13.09 2.02 5.01
CA SER A 27 11.79 1.73 5.63
C SER A 27 11.19 3.03 6.13
N ARG A 28 9.87 3.08 6.16
CA ARG A 28 9.16 4.24 6.68
C ARG A 28 7.76 3.88 7.12
N ASN A 29 7.22 4.69 8.02
CA ASN A 29 5.84 4.58 8.45
C ASN A 29 5.02 5.68 7.80
N LEU A 30 3.81 5.35 7.40
CA LEU A 30 2.87 6.31 6.84
C LEU A 30 1.55 6.24 7.59
N SER A 31 1.05 7.41 7.99
CA SER A 31 -0.25 7.49 8.63
C SER A 31 -1.37 7.32 7.60
N PRO A 32 -2.35 6.45 7.85
CA PRO A 32 -3.44 6.25 6.90
C PRO A 32 -4.29 7.49 6.69
N GLN A 33 -4.36 8.39 7.68
CA GLN A 33 -5.15 9.61 7.54
C GLN A 33 -4.60 10.57 6.48
N LYS A 34 -3.33 10.42 6.11
CA LYS A 34 -2.68 11.28 5.13
C LYS A 34 -2.71 10.71 3.72
N ILE A 35 -3.23 9.50 3.56
CA ILE A 35 -3.18 8.80 2.28
C ILE A 35 -4.59 8.65 1.72
N LYS A 36 -4.77 9.03 0.48
CA LYS A 36 -6.02 8.81 -0.25
C LYS A 36 -5.96 7.52 -1.05
N THR A 37 -4.87 7.32 -1.76
CA THR A 37 -4.67 6.16 -2.63
C THR A 37 -3.26 5.62 -2.48
N MET A 38 -3.15 4.30 -2.40
CA MET A 38 -1.88 3.62 -2.44
C MET A 38 -1.87 2.70 -3.66
N ALA A 39 -1.08 3.05 -4.65
CA ALA A 39 -0.94 2.25 -5.85
C ALA A 39 0.29 1.35 -5.69
N ILE A 40 0.08 0.05 -5.81
CA ILE A 40 1.13 -0.94 -5.58
C ILE A 40 1.44 -1.59 -6.91
N CYS A 41 2.65 -1.41 -7.37
CA CYS A 41 3.13 -2.01 -8.61
C CYS A 41 4.36 -2.84 -8.32
N ALA A 42 4.87 -3.50 -9.35
CA ALA A 42 6.03 -4.36 -9.26
C ALA A 42 5.76 -5.59 -8.37
N ARG A 43 6.81 -6.25 -7.97
CA ARG A 43 6.76 -7.47 -7.16
C ARG A 43 6.82 -7.09 -5.69
N SER A 44 5.67 -6.78 -5.15
CA SER A 44 5.53 -6.32 -3.77
C SER A 44 4.58 -7.24 -3.01
N SER A 45 4.57 -7.12 -1.71
CA SER A 45 3.62 -7.84 -0.87
C SER A 45 2.95 -6.88 0.09
N ILE A 46 1.71 -7.22 0.45
CA ILE A 46 0.95 -6.46 1.45
C ILE A 46 0.23 -7.47 2.33
N THR A 47 0.29 -7.26 3.63
CA THR A 47 -0.38 -8.15 4.58
C THR A 47 -1.87 -7.83 4.66
N THR A 48 -2.65 -8.82 5.07
CA THR A 48 -4.10 -8.63 5.17
C THR A 48 -4.48 -7.61 6.23
N ASP A 49 -3.71 -7.49 7.31
CA ASP A 49 -3.98 -6.48 8.32
C ASP A 49 -3.67 -5.06 7.81
N ALA A 50 -2.71 -4.92 6.92
CA ALA A 50 -2.46 -3.64 6.26
C ALA A 50 -3.62 -3.28 5.33
N ILE A 51 -4.18 -4.27 4.62
CA ILE A 51 -5.37 -4.05 3.79
C ILE A 51 -6.55 -3.63 4.68
N GLU A 52 -6.73 -4.29 5.81
CA GLU A 52 -7.78 -3.92 6.75
C GLU A 52 -7.62 -2.49 7.25
N LEU A 53 -6.40 -2.10 7.59
CA LEU A 53 -6.12 -0.73 8.02
C LEU A 53 -6.51 0.27 6.93
N ALA A 54 -6.20 -0.04 5.68
CA ALA A 54 -6.55 0.83 4.55
C ALA A 54 -8.06 0.97 4.42
N VAL A 55 -8.78 -0.16 4.43
CA VAL A 55 -10.24 -0.15 4.29
C VAL A 55 -10.88 0.65 5.41
N LYS A 56 -10.43 0.48 6.63
CA LYS A 56 -10.98 1.20 7.79
C LYS A 56 -10.75 2.71 7.73
N ASN A 57 -9.73 3.14 7.02
CA ASN A 57 -9.37 4.55 6.94
C ASN A 57 -9.67 5.15 5.56
N ASN A 58 -10.47 4.46 4.75
CA ASN A 58 -10.86 4.92 3.42
C ASN A 58 -9.67 5.19 2.50
N VAL A 59 -8.62 4.40 2.65
CA VAL A 59 -7.48 4.43 1.74
C VAL A 59 -7.75 3.42 0.63
N ASP A 60 -7.79 3.88 -0.61
CA ASP A 60 -7.92 2.99 -1.75
C ASP A 60 -6.59 2.32 -2.02
N ILE A 61 -6.59 1.00 -2.16
CA ILE A 61 -5.42 0.25 -2.60
C ILE A 61 -5.68 -0.21 -4.02
N VAL A 62 -4.80 0.17 -4.93
CA VAL A 62 -4.90 -0.19 -6.34
C VAL A 62 -3.69 -1.05 -6.68
N LEU A 63 -3.93 -2.21 -7.25
CA LEU A 63 -2.87 -3.12 -7.69
C LEU A 63 -2.62 -2.92 -9.18
N LEU A 64 -1.38 -2.63 -9.52
CA LEU A 64 -0.96 -2.36 -10.89
C LEU A 64 -0.08 -3.50 -11.39
N ASP A 65 -0.25 -3.85 -12.67
CA ASP A 65 0.62 -4.83 -13.31
C ASP A 65 1.96 -4.17 -13.70
N SER A 66 2.82 -4.94 -14.38
CA SER A 66 4.15 -4.47 -14.76
C SER A 66 4.11 -3.35 -15.82
N TYR A 67 2.95 -3.11 -16.43
CA TYR A 67 2.76 -2.02 -17.39
C TYR A 67 2.10 -0.80 -16.76
N GLY A 68 1.86 -0.84 -15.45
CA GLY A 68 1.19 0.24 -14.74
C GLY A 68 -0.32 0.24 -14.88
N MET A 69 -0.90 -0.84 -15.36
CA MET A 69 -2.36 -0.94 -15.53
C MET A 69 -3.01 -1.57 -14.31
N PRO A 70 -4.10 -0.99 -13.81
CA PRO A 70 -4.82 -1.57 -12.66
C PRO A 70 -5.41 -2.94 -13.01
N TYR A 71 -5.24 -3.91 -12.11
CA TYR A 71 -5.87 -5.22 -12.26
C TYR A 71 -6.64 -5.65 -11.02
N GLY A 72 -6.50 -4.94 -9.91
CA GLY A 72 -7.19 -5.25 -8.68
C GLY A 72 -7.29 -4.03 -7.79
N ARG A 73 -8.21 -4.08 -6.84
CA ARG A 73 -8.48 -2.92 -6.01
C ARG A 73 -9.13 -3.32 -4.70
N PHE A 74 -8.72 -2.67 -3.61
CA PHE A 74 -9.37 -2.77 -2.32
C PHE A 74 -9.83 -1.38 -1.89
N TRP A 75 -11.10 -1.26 -1.54
CA TRP A 75 -11.63 0.03 -1.08
C TRP A 75 -12.82 -0.19 -0.15
N HIS A 76 -13.13 0.83 0.61
CA HIS A 76 -14.32 0.85 1.46
C HIS A 76 -15.54 1.21 0.62
N SER A 77 -16.57 0.43 0.73
CA SER A 77 -17.81 0.68 -0.03
C SER A 77 -18.87 1.40 0.81
#